data_30b41da5dc48af6ef2514aa26d3aafee
#
_entry.id   30b41da5dc48af6ef2514aa26d3aafee
#
_cell.length_a   1.000
_cell.length_b   1.000
_cell.length_c   1.000
_cell.angle_alpha   90.00
_cell.angle_beta   90.00
_cell.angle_gamma   90.00
#
_symmetry.space_group_name_H-M   'P 1'
#
loop_
_entity.id
_entity.type
_entity.pdbx_description
1 polymer ?
#
loop_
_entity_poly.entity_id
_entity_poly.type
_entity_poly.pdbx_seq_one_letter_code
_entity_poly.pdbx_strand_id
1 'polypeptide(L)'
;KDGGFGMANYCLNKCQLEISDIMNEYNIDFRLFHGRGGSISRGGGKSNKAILSLPDKCQNGKIRFTEQGEVINYRYGSSRIAKRHLEQIVSAQITALTNKNKVKNNNFELIKTVLDQSYKEYRNEIINEKCWHFLLNATPINHISKIPITSRPASRKKMDEHVLGFDDLRAIPWVFSWTQVRYNLSGWYGMGSVLKNAVNDPSNLEELKKIYSSSKFFKQLLDNMSFEMARSRLKTSSNYAKSDENLSFHSTIEKEFERTLYAYKKITGYNSLLERNKVIDNSINFRNPFTDILNFAQAELLSRYRGSNKKDSKLDNAIFISINHIAAAMQTTG
;
A
#
# COMPACT_ATOMS: atom_id res chain seq x y z
N LYS A 1 -3.00 4.42 6.87
CA LYS A 1 -2.97 5.85 7.15
C LYS A 1 -2.35 6.10 8.53
N ASP A 2 -2.91 5.59 9.60
CA ASP A 2 -2.60 6.01 10.98
C ASP A 2 -1.32 5.37 11.56
N GLY A 3 -0.99 4.15 11.18
CA GLY A 3 0.15 3.40 11.75
C GLY A 3 1.27 3.06 10.76
N GLY A 4 1.21 3.52 9.52
CA GLY A 4 2.13 3.10 8.48
C GLY A 4 1.90 1.66 8.01
N PHE A 5 2.58 1.28 6.95
CA PHE A 5 2.37 -0.01 6.28
C PHE A 5 2.78 -1.20 7.18
N GLY A 6 3.96 -1.15 7.77
CA GLY A 6 4.51 -2.25 8.57
C GLY A 6 3.67 -2.55 9.79
N MET A 7 3.45 -1.54 10.65
CA MET A 7 2.72 -1.71 11.89
C MET A 7 1.24 -2.07 11.65
N ALA A 8 0.59 -1.49 10.65
CA ALA A 8 -0.81 -1.81 10.34
C ALA A 8 -0.99 -3.29 9.98
N ASN A 9 -0.07 -3.86 9.18
CA ASN A 9 -0.10 -5.30 8.85
C ASN A 9 0.22 -6.18 10.07
N TYR A 10 1.14 -5.76 10.92
CA TYR A 10 1.48 -6.49 12.15
C TYR A 10 0.30 -6.53 13.13
N CYS A 11 -0.32 -5.38 13.39
CA CYS A 11 -1.50 -5.31 14.26
C CYS A 11 -2.65 -6.18 13.73
N LEU A 12 -2.87 -6.18 12.39
CA LEU A 12 -3.88 -7.04 11.78
C LEU A 12 -3.55 -8.53 11.99
N ASN A 13 -2.30 -8.93 11.77
CA ASN A 13 -1.85 -10.32 11.97
C ASN A 13 -2.00 -10.75 13.44
N LYS A 14 -1.58 -9.89 14.37
CA LYS A 14 -1.71 -10.12 15.81
C LYS A 14 -3.18 -10.24 16.23
N CYS A 15 -4.04 -9.31 15.79
CA CYS A 15 -5.47 -9.34 16.09
C CYS A 15 -6.14 -10.62 15.55
N GLN A 16 -5.75 -11.10 14.37
CA GLN A 16 -6.26 -12.36 13.82
C GLN A 16 -5.87 -13.55 14.69
N LEU A 17 -4.64 -13.58 15.21
CA LEU A 17 -4.19 -14.62 16.14
C LEU A 17 -5.00 -14.59 17.44
N GLU A 18 -5.12 -13.43 18.07
CA GLU A 18 -5.85 -13.25 19.34
C GLU A 18 -7.33 -13.64 19.21
N ILE A 19 -8.00 -13.20 18.13
CA ILE A 19 -9.38 -13.61 17.82
C ILE A 19 -9.48 -15.13 17.68
N SER A 20 -8.53 -15.73 16.93
CA SER A 20 -8.52 -17.18 16.73
C SER A 20 -8.35 -17.94 18.05
N ASP A 21 -7.49 -17.45 18.94
CA ASP A 21 -7.27 -18.06 20.25
C ASP A 21 -8.52 -18.03 21.12
N ILE A 22 -9.18 -16.86 21.20
CA ILE A 22 -10.45 -16.71 21.93
C ILE A 22 -11.54 -17.62 21.36
N MET A 23 -11.72 -17.63 20.03
CA MET A 23 -12.76 -18.44 19.39
C MET A 23 -12.54 -19.95 19.63
N ASN A 24 -11.28 -20.40 19.60
CA ASN A 24 -10.93 -21.78 19.86
C ASN A 24 -11.12 -22.16 21.35
N GLU A 25 -10.80 -21.25 22.28
CA GLU A 25 -11.01 -21.45 23.72
C GLU A 25 -12.48 -21.69 24.05
N TYR A 26 -13.39 -20.94 23.40
CA TYR A 26 -14.83 -21.10 23.59
C TYR A 26 -15.47 -22.09 22.63
N ASN A 27 -14.71 -22.86 21.85
CA ASN A 27 -15.20 -23.81 20.84
C ASN A 27 -16.17 -23.18 19.84
N ILE A 28 -15.97 -21.91 19.46
CA ILE A 28 -16.79 -21.20 18.50
C ILE A 28 -16.22 -21.41 17.10
N ASP A 29 -17.05 -21.95 16.19
CA ASP A 29 -16.70 -21.99 14.76
C ASP A 29 -16.77 -20.58 14.15
N PHE A 30 -15.65 -20.11 13.56
CA PHE A 30 -15.56 -18.75 13.08
C PHE A 30 -15.06 -18.68 11.63
N ARG A 31 -15.36 -17.55 11.00
CA ARG A 31 -14.87 -17.23 9.67
C ARG A 31 -14.36 -15.79 9.66
N LEU A 32 -13.12 -15.61 9.24
CA LEU A 32 -12.59 -14.27 9.04
C LEU A 32 -13.19 -13.65 7.77
N PHE A 33 -13.63 -12.41 7.91
CA PHE A 33 -14.15 -11.61 6.84
C PHE A 33 -13.13 -10.54 6.45
N HIS A 34 -12.72 -10.53 5.18
CA HIS A 34 -11.72 -9.61 4.66
C HIS A 34 -12.36 -8.60 3.71
N GLY A 35 -12.43 -7.33 4.13
CA GLY A 35 -12.69 -6.20 3.25
C GLY A 35 -11.42 -5.85 2.48
N ARG A 36 -11.31 -6.32 1.24
CA ARG A 36 -10.10 -6.10 0.43
C ARG A 36 -10.24 -4.84 -0.40
N GLY A 37 -9.31 -3.89 -0.19
CA GLY A 37 -9.20 -2.70 -1.02
C GLY A 37 -8.54 -2.99 -2.38
N GLY A 38 -8.54 -1.99 -3.26
CA GLY A 38 -7.90 -2.07 -4.58
C GLY A 38 -6.37 -2.12 -4.50
N SER A 39 -5.77 -1.39 -3.57
CA SER A 39 -4.31 -1.34 -3.37
C SER A 39 -3.84 -2.31 -2.28
N ILE A 40 -2.55 -2.67 -2.33
CA ILE A 40 -1.90 -3.51 -1.32
C ILE A 40 -1.92 -2.85 0.06
N SER A 41 -1.72 -1.55 0.13
CA SER A 41 -1.78 -0.78 1.38
C SER A 41 -3.17 -0.81 2.06
N ARG A 42 -4.20 -1.29 1.36
CA ARG A 42 -5.56 -1.50 1.86
C ARG A 42 -5.98 -2.98 1.84
N GLY A 43 -5.02 -3.89 1.93
CA GLY A 43 -5.29 -5.33 1.94
C GLY A 43 -5.58 -5.95 0.57
N GLY A 44 -5.33 -5.20 -0.53
CA GLY A 44 -5.42 -5.72 -1.90
C GLY A 44 -4.33 -6.72 -2.26
N GLY A 45 -4.07 -6.88 -3.54
CA GLY A 45 -3.07 -7.82 -4.04
C GLY A 45 -3.60 -9.22 -4.33
N LYS A 46 -2.69 -10.20 -4.47
CA LYS A 46 -3.06 -11.59 -4.83
C LYS A 46 -3.78 -12.29 -3.69
N SER A 47 -5.02 -12.74 -3.91
CA SER A 47 -5.85 -13.40 -2.89
C SER A 47 -5.24 -14.71 -2.39
N ASN A 48 -4.67 -15.51 -3.28
CA ASN A 48 -4.00 -16.76 -2.91
C ASN A 48 -2.80 -16.54 -1.96
N LYS A 49 -1.99 -15.51 -2.20
CA LYS A 49 -0.88 -15.17 -1.31
C LYS A 49 -1.38 -14.68 0.06
N ALA A 50 -2.44 -13.89 0.09
CA ALA A 50 -3.05 -13.44 1.33
C ALA A 50 -3.59 -14.62 2.17
N ILE A 51 -4.23 -15.60 1.54
CA ILE A 51 -4.68 -16.84 2.20
C ILE A 51 -3.49 -17.58 2.83
N LEU A 52 -2.43 -17.80 2.05
CA LEU A 52 -1.26 -18.54 2.51
C LEU A 52 -0.46 -17.82 3.61
N SER A 53 -0.61 -16.50 3.74
CA SER A 53 0.05 -15.68 4.76
C SER A 53 -0.78 -15.46 6.03
N LEU A 54 -2.02 -15.95 6.06
CA LEU A 54 -2.82 -15.95 7.29
C LEU A 54 -2.09 -16.74 8.39
N PRO A 55 -2.25 -16.35 9.67
CA PRO A 55 -1.80 -17.18 10.78
C PRO A 55 -2.34 -18.60 10.68
N ASP A 56 -1.51 -19.60 11.01
CA ASP A 56 -1.90 -21.01 10.84
C ASP A 56 -3.19 -21.36 11.60
N LYS A 57 -3.41 -20.75 12.78
CA LYS A 57 -4.64 -20.91 13.58
C LYS A 57 -5.89 -20.37 12.89
N CYS A 58 -5.73 -19.42 11.94
CA CYS A 58 -6.83 -18.84 11.16
C CYS A 58 -7.09 -19.58 9.85
N GLN A 59 -6.26 -20.58 9.50
CA GLN A 59 -6.38 -21.38 8.28
C GLN A 59 -7.34 -22.57 8.52
N ASN A 60 -8.63 -22.28 8.66
CA ASN A 60 -9.67 -23.27 8.94
C ASN A 60 -10.48 -23.71 7.70
N GLY A 61 -10.01 -23.40 6.49
CA GLY A 61 -10.69 -23.72 5.23
C GLY A 61 -11.84 -22.78 4.87
N LYS A 62 -12.16 -21.82 5.73
CA LYS A 62 -13.27 -20.87 5.54
C LYS A 62 -12.74 -19.46 5.37
N ILE A 63 -13.09 -18.81 4.26
CA ILE A 63 -12.73 -17.41 4.02
C ILE A 63 -13.86 -16.67 3.33
N ARG A 64 -14.02 -15.38 3.65
CA ARG A 64 -14.96 -14.50 2.97
C ARG A 64 -14.26 -13.21 2.57
N PHE A 65 -14.39 -12.85 1.31
CA PHE A 65 -13.88 -11.59 0.76
C PHE A 65 -15.03 -10.67 0.39
N THR A 66 -14.85 -9.36 0.65
CA THR A 66 -15.56 -8.31 -0.07
C THR A 66 -14.52 -7.62 -0.95
N GLU A 67 -14.79 -7.54 -2.22
CA GLU A 67 -13.95 -6.87 -3.22
C GLU A 67 -14.68 -5.62 -3.74
N GLN A 68 -13.90 -4.63 -4.16
CA GLN A 68 -14.46 -3.41 -4.77
C GLN A 68 -14.90 -3.70 -6.21
N GLY A 69 -15.87 -2.92 -6.72
CA GLY A 69 -16.47 -3.15 -8.03
C GLY A 69 -15.47 -3.21 -9.18
N GLU A 70 -14.47 -2.33 -9.20
CA GLU A 70 -13.41 -2.36 -10.21
C GLU A 70 -12.56 -3.62 -10.13
N VAL A 71 -12.28 -4.11 -8.92
CA VAL A 71 -11.52 -5.37 -8.72
C VAL A 71 -12.33 -6.57 -9.20
N ILE A 72 -13.64 -6.57 -8.94
CA ILE A 72 -14.57 -7.60 -9.42
C ILE A 72 -14.55 -7.65 -10.95
N ASN A 73 -14.64 -6.48 -11.61
CA ASN A 73 -14.60 -6.40 -13.05
C ASN A 73 -13.30 -6.97 -13.64
N TYR A 74 -12.13 -6.60 -13.08
CA TYR A 74 -10.84 -7.12 -13.54
C TYR A 74 -10.66 -8.62 -13.32
N ARG A 75 -11.21 -9.17 -12.25
CA ARG A 75 -11.01 -10.58 -11.86
C ARG A 75 -12.05 -11.52 -12.45
N TYR A 76 -13.27 -11.04 -12.69
CA TYR A 76 -14.41 -11.87 -13.06
C TYR A 76 -15.07 -11.46 -14.37
N GLY A 77 -14.67 -10.35 -15.00
CA GLY A 77 -15.22 -9.89 -16.27
C GLY A 77 -14.91 -10.80 -17.48
N SER A 78 -13.94 -11.72 -17.35
CA SER A 78 -13.63 -12.74 -18.34
C SER A 78 -13.63 -14.12 -17.70
N SER A 79 -14.34 -15.09 -18.29
CA SER A 79 -14.45 -16.45 -17.76
C SER A 79 -13.09 -17.15 -17.61
N ARG A 80 -12.14 -16.91 -18.51
CA ARG A 80 -10.77 -17.47 -18.44
C ARG A 80 -10.00 -16.91 -17.26
N ILE A 81 -10.09 -15.60 -17.02
CA ILE A 81 -9.43 -14.93 -15.88
C ILE A 81 -10.10 -15.37 -14.59
N ALA A 82 -11.43 -15.38 -14.54
CA ALA A 82 -12.21 -15.79 -13.37
C ALA A 82 -11.87 -17.24 -12.96
N LYS A 83 -11.87 -18.18 -13.91
CA LYS A 83 -11.49 -19.56 -13.65
C LYS A 83 -10.10 -19.65 -13.02
N ARG A 84 -9.10 -19.00 -13.65
CA ARG A 84 -7.73 -19.00 -13.12
C ARG A 84 -7.63 -18.40 -11.73
N HIS A 85 -8.36 -17.32 -11.46
CA HIS A 85 -8.38 -16.67 -10.15
C HIS A 85 -9.00 -17.58 -9.08
N LEU A 86 -10.13 -18.22 -9.37
CA LEU A 86 -10.79 -19.16 -8.47
C LEU A 86 -9.94 -20.40 -8.21
N GLU A 87 -9.31 -20.98 -9.23
CA GLU A 87 -8.37 -22.10 -9.09
C GLU A 87 -7.23 -21.76 -8.12
N GLN A 88 -6.68 -20.53 -8.21
CA GLN A 88 -5.62 -20.07 -7.30
C GLN A 88 -6.13 -19.93 -5.86
N ILE A 89 -7.36 -19.47 -5.66
CA ILE A 89 -7.96 -19.37 -4.31
C ILE A 89 -8.17 -20.75 -3.72
N VAL A 90 -8.78 -21.68 -4.47
CA VAL A 90 -9.04 -23.05 -4.01
C VAL A 90 -7.72 -23.77 -3.69
N SER A 91 -6.76 -23.70 -4.61
CA SER A 91 -5.44 -24.29 -4.41
C SER A 91 -4.75 -23.73 -3.14
N ALA A 92 -4.85 -22.41 -2.89
CA ALA A 92 -4.28 -21.82 -1.69
C ALA A 92 -4.96 -22.31 -0.42
N GLN A 93 -6.29 -22.49 -0.43
CA GLN A 93 -7.03 -23.03 0.71
C GLN A 93 -6.65 -24.47 1.00
N ILE A 94 -6.56 -25.33 -0.03
CA ILE A 94 -6.11 -26.73 0.12
C ILE A 94 -4.70 -26.76 0.71
N THR A 95 -3.79 -25.97 0.11
CA THR A 95 -2.39 -25.89 0.58
C THR A 95 -2.29 -25.40 2.04
N ALA A 96 -3.11 -24.43 2.42
CA ALA A 96 -3.14 -23.91 3.79
C ALA A 96 -3.61 -24.98 4.78
N LEU A 97 -4.62 -25.76 4.44
CA LEU A 97 -5.14 -26.84 5.29
C LEU A 97 -4.16 -28.02 5.45
N THR A 98 -3.43 -28.36 4.38
CA THR A 98 -2.50 -29.52 4.38
C THR A 98 -1.16 -29.21 5.05
N ASN A 99 -0.71 -27.94 5.05
CA ASN A 99 0.62 -27.55 5.54
C ASN A 99 0.62 -27.01 6.99
N LYS A 100 -0.34 -27.37 7.82
CA LYS A 100 -0.51 -26.85 9.21
C LYS A 100 0.67 -27.05 10.17
N ASN A 101 1.69 -27.86 9.85
CA ASN A 101 2.60 -28.40 10.86
C ASN A 101 4.06 -27.93 10.78
N LYS A 102 4.41 -26.79 10.16
CA LYS A 102 5.84 -26.48 9.97
C LYS A 102 6.29 -25.05 10.29
N VAL A 103 5.54 -24.24 11.01
CA VAL A 103 6.09 -22.96 11.45
C VAL A 103 6.64 -23.08 12.85
N LYS A 104 7.97 -23.23 12.95
CA LYS A 104 8.70 -23.02 14.21
C LYS A 104 8.41 -21.59 14.67
N ASN A 105 8.21 -21.43 15.98
CA ASN A 105 8.14 -20.12 16.62
C ASN A 105 9.33 -19.27 16.16
N ASN A 106 9.09 -18.40 15.21
CA ASN A 106 10.06 -17.39 14.81
C ASN A 106 10.13 -16.36 15.93
N ASN A 107 11.32 -15.94 16.27
CA ASN A 107 11.53 -14.84 17.20
C ASN A 107 10.94 -13.56 16.61
N PHE A 108 9.68 -13.25 16.96
CA PHE A 108 8.98 -12.05 16.47
C PHE A 108 9.45 -10.78 17.18
N GLU A 109 10.30 -10.86 18.20
CA GLU A 109 10.71 -9.69 18.99
C GLU A 109 11.50 -8.68 18.14
N LEU A 110 12.43 -9.14 17.30
CA LEU A 110 13.16 -8.26 16.40
C LEU A 110 12.23 -7.58 15.41
N ILE A 111 11.28 -8.33 14.79
CA ILE A 111 10.30 -7.75 13.88
C ILE A 111 9.43 -6.73 14.59
N LYS A 112 8.95 -7.06 15.78
CA LYS A 112 8.14 -6.15 16.60
C LYS A 112 8.89 -4.87 16.89
N THR A 113 10.15 -4.95 17.33
CA THR A 113 11.01 -3.80 17.60
C THR A 113 11.17 -2.91 16.36
N VAL A 114 11.46 -3.53 15.20
CA VAL A 114 11.57 -2.81 13.91
C VAL A 114 10.25 -2.13 13.55
N LEU A 115 9.12 -2.80 13.73
CA LEU A 115 7.81 -2.25 13.37
C LEU A 115 7.32 -1.18 14.35
N ASP A 116 7.63 -1.30 15.64
CA ASP A 116 7.37 -0.28 16.65
C ASP A 116 8.16 1.01 16.34
N GLN A 117 9.42 0.89 15.94
CA GLN A 117 10.24 2.02 15.49
C GLN A 117 9.71 2.60 14.18
N SER A 118 9.35 1.75 13.21
CA SER A 118 8.75 2.18 11.94
C SER A 118 7.44 2.96 12.15
N TYR A 119 6.63 2.57 13.12
CA TYR A 119 5.43 3.31 13.51
C TYR A 119 5.76 4.72 13.99
N LYS A 120 6.77 4.86 14.87
CA LYS A 120 7.19 6.15 15.41
C LYS A 120 7.74 7.06 14.31
N GLU A 121 8.63 6.54 13.47
CA GLU A 121 9.19 7.27 12.31
C GLU A 121 8.08 7.72 11.35
N TYR A 122 7.18 6.80 10.97
CA TYR A 122 6.06 7.13 10.11
C TYR A 122 5.18 8.24 10.70
N ARG A 123 4.85 8.16 12.00
CA ARG A 123 4.03 9.17 12.67
C ARG A 123 4.71 10.54 12.69
N ASN A 124 5.99 10.58 12.99
CA ASN A 124 6.76 11.83 13.05
C ASN A 124 6.84 12.51 11.68
N GLU A 125 7.06 11.72 10.62
CA GLU A 125 7.24 12.24 9.26
C GLU A 125 5.92 12.54 8.53
N ILE A 126 4.85 11.83 8.84
CA ILE A 126 3.58 11.93 8.12
C ILE A 126 2.56 12.81 8.84
N ILE A 127 2.57 12.83 10.18
CA ILE A 127 1.65 13.65 10.96
C ILE A 127 2.31 14.97 11.32
N ASN A 128 2.78 15.68 10.32
CA ASN A 128 3.34 17.00 10.46
C ASN A 128 2.79 17.97 9.40
N GLU A 129 2.99 19.25 9.64
CA GLU A 129 2.51 20.31 8.75
C GLU A 129 3.11 20.21 7.34
N LYS A 130 4.37 19.80 7.19
CA LYS A 130 5.05 19.69 5.89
C LYS A 130 4.39 18.63 5.00
N CYS A 131 4.11 17.44 5.56
CA CYS A 131 3.42 16.40 4.82
C CYS A 131 1.99 16.82 4.46
N TRP A 132 1.29 17.47 5.38
CA TRP A 132 -0.06 17.97 5.13
C TRP A 132 -0.06 19.05 4.04
N HIS A 133 0.85 20.01 4.13
CA HIS A 133 1.04 21.03 3.09
C HIS A 133 1.33 20.40 1.73
N PHE A 134 2.24 19.41 1.69
CA PHE A 134 2.54 18.68 0.47
C PHE A 134 1.30 17.95 -0.09
N LEU A 135 0.54 17.27 0.75
CA LEU A 135 -0.68 16.57 0.34
C LEU A 135 -1.67 17.52 -0.34
N LEU A 136 -1.92 18.69 0.25
CA LEU A 136 -2.84 19.68 -0.27
C LEU A 136 -2.33 20.37 -1.56
N ASN A 137 -1.03 20.66 -1.60
CA ASN A 137 -0.44 21.49 -2.65
C ASN A 137 0.24 20.70 -3.78
N ALA A 138 0.58 19.43 -3.58
CA ALA A 138 1.21 18.60 -4.60
C ALA A 138 0.27 17.54 -5.17
N THR A 139 -0.78 17.12 -4.44
CA THR A 139 -1.66 16.04 -4.90
C THR A 139 -3.05 16.54 -5.32
N PRO A 140 -3.81 15.76 -6.11
CA PRO A 140 -5.17 16.13 -6.49
C PRO A 140 -6.22 15.84 -5.40
N ILE A 141 -5.86 15.87 -4.10
CA ILE A 141 -6.75 15.48 -2.98
C ILE A 141 -8.08 16.25 -2.98
N ASN A 142 -8.07 17.56 -3.31
CA ASN A 142 -9.25 18.37 -3.33
C ASN A 142 -10.25 17.96 -4.43
N HIS A 143 -9.77 17.39 -5.53
CA HIS A 143 -10.60 16.81 -6.59
C HIS A 143 -11.03 15.40 -6.25
N ILE A 144 -10.13 14.58 -5.69
CA ILE A 144 -10.45 13.22 -5.23
C ILE A 144 -11.61 13.24 -4.23
N SER A 145 -11.67 14.24 -3.36
CA SER A 145 -12.74 14.37 -2.37
C SER A 145 -14.13 14.56 -2.97
N LYS A 146 -14.22 15.04 -4.20
CA LYS A 146 -15.48 15.28 -4.93
C LYS A 146 -15.91 14.07 -5.77
N ILE A 147 -15.05 13.09 -5.96
CA ILE A 147 -15.35 11.90 -6.76
C ILE A 147 -16.10 10.86 -5.90
N PRO A 148 -17.22 10.30 -6.37
CA PRO A 148 -17.95 9.26 -5.64
C PRO A 148 -17.25 7.89 -5.74
N ILE A 149 -16.03 7.79 -5.19
CA ILE A 149 -15.24 6.55 -5.22
C ILE A 149 -15.76 5.53 -4.19
N THR A 150 -16.45 6.01 -3.16
CA THR A 150 -16.94 5.16 -2.07
C THR A 150 -18.35 5.56 -1.66
N SER A 151 -19.06 4.66 -0.96
CA SER A 151 -20.35 4.95 -0.32
C SER A 151 -20.27 6.00 0.80
N ARG A 152 -19.08 6.42 1.19
CA ARG A 152 -18.83 7.40 2.25
C ARG A 152 -18.04 8.59 1.73
N PRO A 153 -18.27 9.81 2.23
CA PRO A 153 -17.51 11.00 1.83
C PRO A 153 -16.00 10.82 2.14
N ALA A 154 -15.17 11.54 1.42
CA ALA A 154 -13.70 11.47 1.51
C ALA A 154 -13.17 11.90 2.89
N SER A 155 -13.84 12.84 3.54
CA SER A 155 -13.52 13.33 4.87
C SER A 155 -14.68 13.10 5.85
N ARG A 156 -14.38 13.11 7.14
CA ARG A 156 -15.37 13.08 8.24
C ARG A 156 -16.05 14.45 8.42
N LYS A 157 -15.34 15.53 8.07
CA LYS A 157 -15.85 16.92 8.04
C LYS A 157 -15.98 17.39 6.61
N LYS A 158 -16.78 18.42 6.35
CA LYS A 158 -16.87 19.05 5.04
C LYS A 158 -15.53 19.67 4.67
N MET A 159 -15.04 19.42 3.47
CA MET A 159 -13.73 19.92 3.00
C MET A 159 -13.70 21.43 2.73
N ASP A 160 -14.86 22.11 2.76
CA ASP A 160 -14.95 23.55 2.60
C ASP A 160 -14.71 24.33 3.92
N GLU A 161 -14.64 23.62 5.05
CA GLU A 161 -14.30 24.21 6.35
C GLU A 161 -12.77 24.22 6.49
N HIS A 162 -12.19 25.38 6.70
CA HIS A 162 -10.78 25.75 6.59
C HIS A 162 -9.80 25.00 7.52
N VAL A 163 -10.19 23.97 8.23
CA VAL A 163 -9.32 23.20 9.14
C VAL A 163 -9.59 21.71 9.02
N LEU A 164 -9.18 21.10 7.89
CA LEU A 164 -9.08 19.67 7.80
C LEU A 164 -7.71 19.23 8.32
N GLY A 165 -7.70 18.39 9.35
CA GLY A 165 -6.51 17.74 9.83
C GLY A 165 -6.36 16.32 9.26
N PHE A 166 -5.20 15.73 9.48
CA PHE A 166 -4.89 14.35 9.12
C PHE A 166 -5.96 13.36 9.61
N ASP A 167 -6.51 13.56 10.81
CA ASP A 167 -7.48 12.66 11.43
C ASP A 167 -8.86 12.71 10.76
N ASP A 168 -9.20 13.81 10.12
CA ASP A 168 -10.46 13.97 9.42
C ASP A 168 -10.48 13.21 8.08
N LEU A 169 -9.31 13.02 7.46
CA LEU A 169 -9.17 12.35 6.17
C LEU A 169 -9.35 10.83 6.29
N ARG A 170 -10.16 10.25 5.40
CA ARG A 170 -10.33 8.80 5.33
C ARG A 170 -9.17 8.11 4.60
N ALA A 171 -9.03 6.81 4.84
CA ALA A 171 -7.92 6.02 4.28
C ALA A 171 -7.92 5.96 2.75
N ILE A 172 -9.09 5.91 2.09
CA ILE A 172 -9.17 5.81 0.62
C ILE A 172 -8.62 7.06 -0.06
N PRO A 173 -9.10 8.28 0.23
CA PRO A 173 -8.53 9.50 -0.33
C PRO A 173 -7.04 9.67 -0.03
N TRP A 174 -6.61 9.32 1.18
CA TRP A 174 -5.20 9.32 1.55
C TRP A 174 -4.36 8.44 0.62
N VAL A 175 -4.68 7.15 0.52
CA VAL A 175 -3.92 6.21 -0.31
C VAL A 175 -3.99 6.59 -1.78
N PHE A 176 -5.17 7.00 -2.25
CA PHE A 176 -5.40 7.35 -3.65
C PHE A 176 -4.62 8.60 -4.08
N SER A 177 -4.51 9.61 -3.21
CA SER A 177 -3.71 10.80 -3.50
C SER A 177 -2.24 10.46 -3.76
N TRP A 178 -1.63 9.62 -2.93
CA TRP A 178 -0.24 9.17 -3.12
C TRP A 178 -0.03 8.27 -4.33
N THR A 179 -1.06 7.51 -4.70
CA THR A 179 -1.06 6.69 -5.92
C THR A 179 -1.12 7.58 -7.17
N GLN A 180 -1.97 8.60 -7.17
CA GLN A 180 -2.12 9.54 -8.29
C GLN A 180 -0.80 10.23 -8.65
N VAL A 181 -0.04 10.64 -7.66
CA VAL A 181 1.24 11.34 -7.85
C VAL A 181 2.45 10.38 -7.86
N ARG A 182 2.23 9.07 -7.99
CA ARG A 182 3.24 8.02 -8.18
C ARG A 182 4.25 7.85 -7.04
N TYR A 183 3.94 8.28 -5.82
CA TYR A 183 4.74 7.98 -4.64
C TYR A 183 4.39 6.61 -4.04
N ASN A 184 3.15 6.18 -4.12
CA ASN A 184 2.61 4.97 -3.45
C ASN A 184 3.07 4.86 -1.98
N LEU A 185 3.26 5.99 -1.36
CA LEU A 185 3.88 6.18 -0.04
C LEU A 185 3.25 5.28 1.02
N SER A 186 1.92 5.10 0.98
CA SER A 186 1.17 4.29 1.94
C SER A 186 1.57 2.81 1.98
N GLY A 187 2.34 2.32 1.01
CA GLY A 187 2.73 0.91 0.91
C GLY A 187 4.17 0.59 1.34
N TRP A 188 4.96 1.61 1.75
CA TRP A 188 6.38 1.37 2.06
C TRP A 188 7.02 2.42 2.99
N TYR A 189 6.51 3.64 3.06
CA TYR A 189 7.13 4.74 3.80
C TYR A 189 7.19 4.46 5.31
N GLY A 190 8.29 4.91 5.94
CA GLY A 190 8.57 4.71 7.37
C GLY A 190 9.24 3.38 7.70
N MET A 191 9.53 2.54 6.68
CA MET A 191 10.25 1.28 6.87
C MET A 191 11.76 1.41 6.61
N GLY A 192 12.18 2.39 5.81
CA GLY A 192 13.52 2.45 5.25
C GLY A 192 14.59 2.79 6.26
N SER A 193 14.46 3.88 6.99
CA SER A 193 15.42 4.29 8.01
C SER A 193 15.61 3.21 9.07
N VAL A 194 14.52 2.63 9.55
CA VAL A 194 14.54 1.62 10.62
C VAL A 194 15.12 0.29 10.12
N LEU A 195 14.68 -0.20 8.96
CA LEU A 195 15.25 -1.41 8.37
C LEU A 195 16.72 -1.23 8.01
N LYS A 196 17.13 -0.06 7.49
CA LYS A 196 18.53 0.23 7.22
C LYS A 196 19.38 0.16 8.47
N ASN A 197 18.92 0.74 9.57
CA ASN A 197 19.63 0.67 10.85
C ASN A 197 19.73 -0.79 11.34
N ALA A 198 18.64 -1.55 11.26
CA ALA A 198 18.63 -2.95 11.64
C ALA A 198 19.62 -3.81 10.81
N VAL A 199 19.68 -3.64 9.49
CA VAL A 199 20.56 -4.45 8.62
C VAL A 199 22.03 -4.00 8.68
N ASN A 200 22.36 -2.87 9.27
CA ASN A 200 23.73 -2.46 9.50
C ASN A 200 24.40 -3.25 10.64
N ASP A 201 23.61 -3.84 11.55
CA ASP A 201 24.08 -4.81 12.51
C ASP A 201 24.12 -6.21 11.86
N PRO A 202 25.29 -6.89 11.79
CA PRO A 202 25.41 -8.20 11.15
C PRO A 202 24.53 -9.28 11.78
N SER A 203 24.34 -9.25 13.11
CA SER A 203 23.51 -10.22 13.83
C SER A 203 22.05 -10.06 13.46
N ASN A 204 21.54 -8.83 13.48
CA ASN A 204 20.19 -8.50 13.09
C ASN A 204 19.93 -8.82 11.60
N LEU A 205 20.90 -8.57 10.72
CA LEU A 205 20.79 -8.90 9.30
C LEU A 205 20.61 -10.40 9.09
N GLU A 206 21.43 -11.23 9.73
CA GLU A 206 21.31 -12.69 9.61
C GLU A 206 19.99 -13.20 10.21
N GLU A 207 19.53 -12.62 11.31
CA GLU A 207 18.23 -12.94 11.87
C GLU A 207 17.08 -12.54 10.95
N LEU A 208 17.11 -11.33 10.38
CA LEU A 208 16.09 -10.86 9.41
C LEU A 208 16.05 -11.74 8.15
N LYS A 209 17.20 -12.22 7.64
CA LYS A 209 17.24 -13.18 6.53
C LYS A 209 16.59 -14.52 6.91
N LYS A 210 16.87 -15.04 8.10
CA LYS A 210 16.22 -16.26 8.62
C LYS A 210 14.71 -16.07 8.73
N ILE A 211 14.28 -14.96 9.30
CA ILE A 211 12.85 -14.64 9.43
C ILE A 211 12.21 -14.47 8.06
N TYR A 212 12.84 -13.78 7.10
CA TYR A 212 12.33 -13.66 5.74
C TYR A 212 12.11 -15.01 5.06
N SER A 213 13.00 -15.98 5.31
CA SER A 213 12.89 -17.33 4.72
C SER A 213 11.82 -18.20 5.40
N SER A 214 11.57 -18.02 6.69
CA SER A 214 10.72 -18.88 7.52
C SER A 214 9.34 -18.28 7.85
N SER A 215 9.22 -16.95 8.00
CA SER A 215 7.97 -16.28 8.32
C SER A 215 7.16 -15.91 7.08
N LYS A 216 6.01 -16.56 6.88
CA LYS A 216 5.06 -16.23 5.81
C LYS A 216 4.60 -14.77 5.89
N PHE A 217 4.37 -14.26 7.12
CA PHE A 217 3.96 -12.88 7.38
C PHE A 217 5.04 -11.88 6.91
N PHE A 218 6.26 -12.01 7.42
CA PHE A 218 7.33 -11.05 7.12
C PHE A 218 7.71 -11.08 5.64
N LYS A 219 7.76 -12.28 5.05
CA LYS A 219 7.94 -12.45 3.61
C LYS A 219 6.88 -11.71 2.80
N GLN A 220 5.60 -11.90 3.13
CA GLN A 220 4.50 -11.24 2.44
C GLN A 220 4.54 -9.72 2.64
N LEU A 221 4.93 -9.25 3.82
CA LEU A 221 5.10 -7.83 4.12
C LEU A 221 6.14 -7.20 3.17
N LEU A 222 7.34 -7.80 3.07
CA LEU A 222 8.41 -7.29 2.19
C LEU A 222 8.08 -7.45 0.70
N ASP A 223 7.44 -8.54 0.30
CA ASP A 223 6.99 -8.76 -1.09
C ASP A 223 5.95 -7.68 -1.51
N ASN A 224 5.02 -7.34 -0.62
CA ASN A 224 4.02 -6.30 -0.84
C ASN A 224 4.65 -4.90 -0.88
N MET A 225 5.58 -4.62 0.03
CA MET A 225 6.36 -3.38 0.03
C MET A 225 7.13 -3.21 -1.28
N SER A 226 7.81 -4.26 -1.72
CA SER A 226 8.53 -4.29 -3.02
C SER A 226 7.60 -3.97 -4.21
N PHE A 227 6.37 -4.48 -4.19
CA PHE A 227 5.39 -4.19 -5.24
C PHE A 227 4.98 -2.70 -5.27
N GLU A 228 4.69 -2.10 -4.13
CA GLU A 228 4.31 -0.68 -4.08
C GLU A 228 5.50 0.23 -4.43
N MET A 229 6.71 -0.14 -4.02
CA MET A 229 7.94 0.55 -4.43
C MET A 229 8.18 0.46 -5.95
N ALA A 230 7.97 -0.70 -6.56
CA ALA A 230 8.13 -0.89 -8.00
C ALA A 230 7.11 -0.06 -8.83
N ARG A 231 5.95 0.24 -8.27
CA ARG A 231 4.95 1.14 -8.86
C ARG A 231 5.27 2.62 -8.66
N SER A 232 6.15 2.96 -7.71
CA SER A 232 6.56 4.34 -7.47
C SER A 232 7.46 4.85 -8.60
N ARG A 233 7.32 6.13 -8.92
CA ARG A 233 8.06 6.80 -10.01
C ARG A 233 8.53 8.17 -9.53
N LEU A 234 9.53 8.21 -8.65
CA LEU A 234 9.94 9.44 -7.95
C LEU A 234 10.34 10.57 -8.91
N LYS A 235 11.02 10.23 -10.03
CA LYS A 235 11.33 11.20 -11.09
C LYS A 235 10.06 11.80 -11.72
N THR A 236 9.00 11.03 -11.91
CA THR A 236 7.70 11.53 -12.39
C THR A 236 7.00 12.33 -11.30
N SER A 237 7.09 11.85 -10.05
CA SER A 237 6.50 12.50 -8.87
C SER A 237 7.07 13.88 -8.60
N SER A 238 8.35 14.15 -8.90
CA SER A 238 8.99 15.46 -8.70
C SER A 238 8.29 16.59 -9.46
N ASN A 239 7.59 16.29 -10.57
CA ASN A 239 6.83 17.30 -11.33
C ASN A 239 5.65 17.89 -10.56
N TYR A 240 5.20 17.24 -9.48
CA TYR A 240 4.16 17.76 -8.60
C TYR A 240 4.72 18.64 -7.47
N ALA A 241 6.02 18.51 -7.17
CA ALA A 241 6.72 19.24 -6.10
C ALA A 241 7.38 20.52 -6.65
N LYS A 242 6.57 21.53 -6.98
CA LYS A 242 7.07 22.75 -7.69
C LYS A 242 7.61 23.84 -6.75
N SER A 243 7.21 23.89 -5.48
CA SER A 243 7.74 24.84 -4.49
C SER A 243 8.97 24.29 -3.78
N ASP A 244 9.82 25.15 -3.24
CA ASP A 244 11.01 24.76 -2.48
C ASP A 244 10.67 23.86 -1.29
N GLU A 245 9.58 24.16 -0.59
CA GLU A 245 9.08 23.33 0.52
C GLU A 245 8.68 21.93 0.04
N ASN A 246 7.94 21.84 -1.07
CA ASN A 246 7.54 20.56 -1.65
C ASN A 246 8.74 19.80 -2.20
N LEU A 247 9.74 20.46 -2.78
CA LEU A 247 11.00 19.82 -3.22
C LEU A 247 11.79 19.28 -2.03
N SER A 248 11.82 20.00 -0.92
CA SER A 248 12.44 19.51 0.33
C SER A 248 11.77 18.25 0.84
N PHE A 249 10.44 18.20 0.87
CA PHE A 249 9.70 17.00 1.28
C PHE A 249 9.87 15.85 0.28
N HIS A 250 9.87 16.12 -1.02
CA HIS A 250 10.20 15.14 -2.05
C HIS A 250 11.57 14.50 -1.83
N SER A 251 12.61 15.30 -1.53
CA SER A 251 13.94 14.79 -1.22
C SER A 251 13.96 13.87 0.02
N THR A 252 13.13 14.18 1.02
CA THR A 252 12.96 13.29 2.19
C THR A 252 12.38 11.93 1.78
N ILE A 253 11.36 11.93 0.89
CA ILE A 253 10.77 10.70 0.37
C ILE A 253 11.79 9.90 -0.46
N GLU A 254 12.59 10.56 -1.30
CA GLU A 254 13.63 9.88 -2.09
C GLU A 254 14.66 9.19 -1.20
N LYS A 255 15.17 9.87 -0.18
CA LYS A 255 16.11 9.29 0.79
C LYS A 255 15.52 8.07 1.51
N GLU A 256 14.25 8.15 1.89
CA GLU A 256 13.57 7.03 2.56
C GLU A 256 13.35 5.86 1.59
N PHE A 257 13.06 6.13 0.31
CA PHE A 257 12.96 5.09 -0.72
C PHE A 257 14.29 4.36 -0.93
N GLU A 258 15.39 5.10 -1.02
CA GLU A 258 16.74 4.52 -1.17
C GLU A 258 17.12 3.64 0.03
N ARG A 259 16.82 4.10 1.25
CA ARG A 259 17.04 3.33 2.47
C ARG A 259 16.23 2.04 2.49
N THR A 260 14.96 2.13 2.09
CA THR A 260 14.06 0.98 2.00
C THR A 260 14.57 -0.03 0.97
N LEU A 261 14.98 0.44 -0.21
CA LEU A 261 15.53 -0.40 -1.28
C LEU A 261 16.83 -1.09 -0.85
N TYR A 262 17.72 -0.36 -0.19
CA TYR A 262 18.96 -0.91 0.35
C TYR A 262 18.68 -2.05 1.34
N ALA A 263 17.84 -1.81 2.34
CA ALA A 263 17.50 -2.80 3.33
C ALA A 263 16.78 -4.02 2.73
N TYR A 264 15.83 -3.79 1.81
CA TYR A 264 15.15 -4.85 1.08
C TYR A 264 16.15 -5.78 0.37
N LYS A 265 17.09 -5.22 -0.38
CA LYS A 265 18.14 -6.00 -1.09
C LYS A 265 19.00 -6.82 -0.12
N LYS A 266 19.38 -6.23 1.01
CA LYS A 266 20.20 -6.92 2.04
C LYS A 266 19.46 -8.10 2.68
N ILE A 267 18.19 -7.93 2.99
CA ILE A 267 17.38 -8.97 3.65
C ILE A 267 17.03 -10.09 2.67
N THR A 268 16.60 -9.74 1.47
CA THR A 268 16.07 -10.71 0.51
C THR A 268 17.13 -11.38 -0.34
N GLY A 269 18.31 -10.75 -0.50
CA GLY A 269 19.36 -11.16 -1.42
C GLY A 269 19.03 -10.87 -2.89
N TYR A 270 17.93 -10.14 -3.19
CA TYR A 270 17.58 -9.78 -4.57
C TYR A 270 18.31 -8.52 -5.03
N ASN A 271 18.60 -8.45 -6.32
CA ASN A 271 19.27 -7.30 -6.93
C ASN A 271 18.29 -6.17 -7.32
N SER A 272 17.01 -6.52 -7.49
CA SER A 272 15.96 -5.57 -7.90
C SER A 272 14.64 -5.84 -7.21
N LEU A 273 13.75 -4.84 -7.23
CA LEU A 273 12.36 -5.02 -6.85
C LEU A 273 11.69 -6.01 -7.81
N LEU A 274 10.75 -6.82 -7.30
CA LEU A 274 9.98 -7.79 -8.09
C LEU A 274 10.79 -8.85 -8.86
N GLU A 275 12.06 -9.07 -8.52
CA GLU A 275 12.97 -9.98 -9.24
C GLU A 275 12.35 -11.38 -9.46
N ARG A 276 11.59 -11.89 -8.49
CA ARG A 276 10.85 -13.16 -8.61
C ARG A 276 9.44 -13.05 -9.20
N ASN A 277 9.04 -11.86 -9.63
CA ASN A 277 7.70 -11.64 -10.15
C ASN A 277 7.71 -10.92 -11.50
N LYS A 278 8.45 -11.48 -12.45
CA LYS A 278 8.66 -10.95 -13.80
C LYS A 278 7.37 -10.53 -14.52
N VAL A 279 6.29 -11.28 -14.31
CA VAL A 279 4.99 -10.97 -14.94
C VAL A 279 4.45 -9.63 -14.44
N ILE A 280 4.53 -9.38 -13.14
CA ILE A 280 4.09 -8.11 -12.56
C ILE A 280 5.06 -6.98 -12.95
N ASP A 281 6.35 -7.24 -12.86
CA ASP A 281 7.39 -6.27 -13.24
C ASP A 281 7.20 -5.81 -14.68
N ASN A 282 7.08 -6.75 -15.63
CA ASN A 282 6.82 -6.45 -17.03
C ASN A 282 5.50 -5.68 -17.22
N SER A 283 4.44 -6.05 -16.51
CA SER A 283 3.15 -5.35 -16.57
C SER A 283 3.24 -3.90 -16.08
N ILE A 284 4.01 -3.64 -15.02
CA ILE A 284 4.26 -2.29 -14.53
C ILE A 284 5.08 -1.49 -15.56
N ASN A 285 6.18 -2.06 -16.01
CA ASN A 285 7.09 -1.41 -16.95
C ASN A 285 6.41 -1.10 -18.29
N PHE A 286 5.55 -1.99 -18.78
CA PHE A 286 4.78 -1.77 -20.00
C PHE A 286 3.81 -0.57 -19.88
N ARG A 287 3.19 -0.38 -18.71
CA ARG A 287 2.23 0.72 -18.49
C ARG A 287 2.88 2.06 -18.13
N ASN A 288 4.09 2.04 -17.60
CA ASN A 288 4.75 3.24 -17.11
C ASN A 288 4.82 4.37 -18.16
N PRO A 289 5.22 4.14 -19.45
CA PRO A 289 5.30 5.23 -20.42
C PRO A 289 3.97 5.96 -20.63
N PHE A 290 2.87 5.22 -20.69
CA PHE A 290 1.53 5.80 -20.86
C PHE A 290 1.08 6.54 -19.60
N THR A 291 1.34 5.95 -18.44
CA THR A 291 0.96 6.56 -17.17
C THR A 291 1.79 7.81 -16.87
N ASP A 292 3.07 7.83 -17.22
CA ASP A 292 3.96 8.99 -17.04
C ASP A 292 3.46 10.20 -17.83
N ILE A 293 3.00 10.02 -19.08
CA ILE A 293 2.39 11.09 -19.89
C ILE A 293 1.17 11.68 -19.18
N LEU A 294 0.28 10.83 -18.66
CA LEU A 294 -0.90 11.27 -17.91
C LEU A 294 -0.51 12.04 -16.64
N ASN A 295 0.55 11.61 -15.97
CA ASN A 295 1.06 12.29 -14.77
C ASN A 295 1.64 13.67 -15.11
N PHE A 296 2.41 13.81 -16.21
CA PHE A 296 2.91 15.12 -16.66
C PHE A 296 1.76 16.08 -16.98
N ALA A 297 0.75 15.60 -17.71
CA ALA A 297 -0.44 16.38 -17.99
C ALA A 297 -1.18 16.80 -16.71
N GLN A 298 -1.39 15.87 -15.77
CA GLN A 298 -2.06 16.15 -14.50
C GLN A 298 -1.28 17.17 -13.65
N ALA A 299 0.06 17.04 -13.56
CA ALA A 299 0.89 17.98 -12.81
C ALA A 299 0.77 19.41 -13.37
N GLU A 300 0.72 19.55 -14.69
CA GLU A 300 0.53 20.85 -15.35
C GLU A 300 -0.89 21.39 -15.12
N LEU A 301 -1.93 20.57 -15.28
CA LEU A 301 -3.31 20.95 -14.99
C LEU A 301 -3.49 21.44 -13.55
N LEU A 302 -2.93 20.73 -12.58
CA LEU A 302 -2.97 21.12 -11.17
C LEU A 302 -2.22 22.44 -10.92
N SER A 303 -1.08 22.66 -11.59
CA SER A 303 -0.33 23.90 -11.50
C SER A 303 -1.14 25.10 -12.01
N ARG A 304 -1.77 24.97 -13.18
CA ARG A 304 -2.65 26.01 -13.74
C ARG A 304 -3.85 26.28 -12.86
N TYR A 305 -4.49 25.23 -12.35
CA TYR A 305 -5.64 25.35 -11.46
C TYR A 305 -5.32 26.14 -10.18
N ARG A 306 -4.16 25.88 -9.59
CA ARG A 306 -3.70 26.57 -8.38
C ARG A 306 -3.24 28.01 -8.63
N GLY A 307 -2.72 28.30 -9.81
CA GLY A 307 -2.33 29.65 -10.23
C GLY A 307 -3.49 30.52 -10.74
N SER A 308 -4.69 29.95 -10.90
CA SER A 308 -5.85 30.66 -11.41
C SER A 308 -6.68 31.27 -10.29
N ASN A 309 -6.98 32.58 -10.40
CA ASN A 309 -7.87 33.28 -9.47
C ASN A 309 -9.37 33.00 -9.74
N LYS A 310 -9.71 32.32 -10.81
CA LYS A 310 -11.09 31.98 -11.20
C LYS A 310 -11.27 30.47 -11.29
N LYS A 311 -12.39 29.97 -10.75
CA LYS A 311 -12.81 28.57 -10.96
C LYS A 311 -13.11 28.37 -12.47
N ASP A 312 -12.27 27.61 -13.15
CA ASP A 312 -12.47 27.22 -14.54
C ASP A 312 -13.03 25.79 -14.59
N SER A 313 -14.29 25.66 -14.97
CA SER A 313 -14.98 24.36 -15.04
C SER A 313 -14.34 23.39 -16.05
N LYS A 314 -13.73 23.91 -17.13
CA LYS A 314 -13.01 23.06 -18.10
C LYS A 314 -11.74 22.48 -17.50
N LEU A 315 -11.02 23.26 -16.69
CA LEU A 315 -9.82 22.83 -15.99
C LEU A 315 -10.15 21.82 -14.89
N ASP A 316 -11.22 22.06 -14.11
CA ASP A 316 -11.75 21.09 -13.16
C ASP A 316 -12.06 19.74 -13.83
N ASN A 317 -12.81 19.77 -14.94
CA ASN A 317 -13.15 18.56 -15.69
C ASN A 317 -11.91 17.83 -16.24
N ALA A 318 -10.94 18.56 -16.75
CA ALA A 318 -9.68 17.96 -17.24
C ALA A 318 -8.91 17.25 -16.11
N ILE A 319 -8.89 17.83 -14.90
CA ILE A 319 -8.28 17.20 -13.73
C ILE A 319 -9.04 15.92 -13.35
N PHE A 320 -10.38 15.93 -13.31
CA PHE A 320 -11.17 14.72 -13.03
C PHE A 320 -10.92 13.62 -14.07
N ILE A 321 -10.85 13.97 -15.35
CA ILE A 321 -10.51 13.04 -16.42
C ILE A 321 -9.11 12.44 -16.19
N SER A 322 -8.13 13.27 -15.85
CA SER A 322 -6.76 12.80 -15.57
C SER A 322 -6.71 11.82 -14.38
N ILE A 323 -7.45 12.10 -13.31
CA ILE A 323 -7.54 11.20 -12.13
C ILE A 323 -8.09 9.83 -12.53
N ASN A 324 -9.18 9.81 -13.32
CA ASN A 324 -9.79 8.56 -13.76
C ASN A 324 -8.86 7.76 -14.68
N HIS A 325 -8.17 8.39 -15.61
CA HIS A 325 -7.24 7.72 -16.52
C HIS A 325 -6.00 7.20 -15.82
N ILE A 326 -5.43 7.96 -14.88
CA ILE A 326 -4.30 7.46 -14.06
C ILE A 326 -4.76 6.27 -13.20
N ALA A 327 -5.96 6.33 -12.59
CA ALA A 327 -6.51 5.22 -11.83
C ALA A 327 -6.67 3.96 -12.70
N ALA A 328 -7.20 4.09 -13.91
CA ALA A 328 -7.34 2.98 -14.86
C ALA A 328 -5.99 2.43 -15.30
N ALA A 329 -5.02 3.28 -15.64
CA ALA A 329 -3.67 2.88 -16.03
C ALA A 329 -2.92 2.19 -14.89
N MET A 330 -3.09 2.67 -13.66
CA MET A 330 -2.52 2.07 -12.45
C MET A 330 -3.31 0.85 -11.95
N GLN A 331 -4.52 0.60 -12.49
CA GLN A 331 -5.45 -0.45 -12.06
C GLN A 331 -5.77 -0.38 -10.57
N THR A 332 -5.99 0.81 -10.04
CA THR A 332 -6.30 1.03 -8.63
C THR A 332 -6.96 2.38 -8.40
N THR A 333 -7.87 2.41 -7.44
CA THR A 333 -8.51 3.62 -6.91
C THR A 333 -8.05 3.91 -5.45
N GLY A 334 -6.89 3.42 -5.09
CA GLY A 334 -6.33 3.61 -3.75
C GLY A 334 -6.46 2.42 -2.84
#